data_b58c3e41f5a610056e51bb5c511e6cc8
#
_entry.id   b58c3e41f5a610056e51bb5c511e6cc8
#
_cell.length_a   1.000
_cell.length_b   1.000
_cell.length_c   1.000
_cell.angle_alpha   90.00
_cell.angle_beta   90.00
_cell.angle_gamma   90.00
#
_symmetry.space_group_name_H-M   'P 1'
#
loop_
_entity.id
_entity.type
_entity.pdbx_description
1 polymer ?
#
loop_
_entity_poly.entity_id
_entity_poly.type
_entity_poly.pdbx_seq_one_letter_code
_entity_poly.pdbx_strand_id
1 'polypeptide(L)'
;MKITDVQTYLVRPRWCFVEITTDEGYTGWGEAVIEGKASTVSACVQEMKDYILGMNPLRIEDIWNLLYRGAFYRGGPIMMSAIAGIDQALWDIKGKFYNAPVYELMGGSCRDHMKVYSWIGGDRPSDVAKAALQKQKEGFKAIKMNATEELAMIDSYDKIDEVLERVASIREAVGRSFGIALDFHGRVHKPMAKILAKKLEEFEPMFIEEPVLC
;
A
#
# COMPACT_ATOMS: atom_id res chain seq x y z
N MET A 1 7.56 26.38 -17.41
CA MET A 1 7.16 24.96 -17.53
C MET A 1 5.66 24.81 -17.32
N LYS A 2 5.00 24.08 -18.20
CA LYS A 2 3.55 23.82 -18.18
C LYS A 2 3.31 22.36 -18.48
N ILE A 3 2.28 21.78 -17.86
CA ILE A 3 1.79 20.44 -18.18
C ILE A 3 1.19 20.47 -19.59
N THR A 4 1.65 19.57 -20.47
CA THR A 4 1.17 19.46 -21.85
C THR A 4 0.32 18.24 -22.07
N ASP A 5 0.53 17.16 -21.31
CA ASP A 5 -0.29 15.95 -21.41
C ASP A 5 -0.27 15.13 -20.11
N VAL A 6 -1.32 14.33 -19.92
CA VAL A 6 -1.43 13.30 -18.88
C VAL A 6 -1.92 12.02 -19.54
N GLN A 7 -1.14 10.96 -19.44
CA GLN A 7 -1.46 9.65 -19.97
C GLN A 7 -1.55 8.61 -18.87
N THR A 8 -2.30 7.53 -19.11
CA THR A 8 -2.40 6.38 -18.21
C THR A 8 -2.08 5.10 -18.94
N TYR A 9 -1.35 4.20 -18.27
CA TYR A 9 -0.95 2.91 -18.81
C TYR A 9 -1.43 1.79 -17.88
N LEU A 10 -2.37 0.99 -18.38
CA LEU A 10 -2.86 -0.19 -17.67
C LEU A 10 -1.92 -1.37 -17.91
N VAL A 11 -1.24 -1.83 -16.89
CA VAL A 11 -0.30 -2.95 -16.95
C VAL A 11 -0.82 -4.10 -16.11
N ARG A 12 -1.00 -5.26 -16.75
CA ARG A 12 -1.46 -6.47 -16.05
C ARG A 12 -0.48 -6.94 -14.99
N PRO A 13 -0.93 -7.55 -13.90
CA PRO A 13 -2.33 -7.89 -13.62
C PRO A 13 -3.18 -6.74 -13.04
N ARG A 14 -2.60 -5.63 -12.53
CA ARG A 14 -3.36 -4.68 -11.70
C ARG A 14 -2.89 -3.22 -11.72
N TRP A 15 -1.78 -2.89 -12.36
CA TRP A 15 -1.20 -1.55 -12.27
C TRP A 15 -1.84 -0.54 -13.21
N CYS A 16 -1.87 0.71 -12.75
CA CYS A 16 -2.21 1.89 -13.53
C CYS A 16 -1.11 2.94 -13.30
N PHE A 17 -0.23 3.11 -14.28
CA PHE A 17 0.78 4.15 -14.23
C PHE A 17 0.25 5.45 -14.85
N VAL A 18 0.66 6.58 -14.29
CA VAL A 18 0.37 7.92 -14.77
C VAL A 18 1.66 8.55 -15.27
N GLU A 19 1.64 9.06 -16.49
CA GLU A 19 2.70 9.85 -17.07
C GLU A 19 2.22 11.29 -17.27
N ILE A 20 2.99 12.25 -16.78
CA ILE A 20 2.76 13.68 -17.00
C ILE A 20 3.94 14.25 -17.79
N THR A 21 3.67 14.90 -18.92
CA THR A 21 4.67 15.57 -19.76
C THR A 21 4.55 17.07 -19.69
N THR A 22 5.64 17.76 -19.97
CA THR A 22 5.73 19.22 -19.91
C THR A 22 6.30 19.81 -21.21
N ASP A 23 6.04 21.09 -21.44
CA ASP A 23 6.55 21.86 -22.58
C ASP A 23 8.07 22.07 -22.55
N GLU A 24 8.73 21.84 -21.42
CA GLU A 24 10.19 21.89 -21.26
C GLU A 24 10.87 20.52 -21.34
N GLY A 25 10.12 19.46 -21.70
CA GLY A 25 10.65 18.12 -21.92
C GLY A 25 10.82 17.27 -20.64
N TYR A 26 10.39 17.74 -19.48
CA TYR A 26 10.33 16.93 -18.29
C TYR A 26 9.12 16.00 -18.34
N THR A 27 9.35 14.73 -17.96
CA THR A 27 8.32 13.72 -17.81
C THR A 27 8.37 13.13 -16.40
N GLY A 28 7.22 13.04 -15.74
CA GLY A 28 7.09 12.43 -14.42
C GLY A 28 6.16 11.22 -14.42
N TRP A 29 6.43 10.28 -13.54
CA TRP A 29 5.71 9.04 -13.38
C TRP A 29 5.11 8.87 -11.99
N GLY A 30 3.89 8.36 -11.95
CA GLY A 30 3.20 7.96 -10.72
C GLY A 30 2.43 6.67 -10.89
N GLU A 31 1.95 6.11 -9.80
CA GLU A 31 1.11 4.91 -9.79
C GLU A 31 -0.24 5.24 -9.15
N ALA A 32 -1.32 5.06 -9.93
CA ALA A 32 -2.70 5.34 -9.53
C ALA A 32 -3.50 4.04 -9.52
N VAL A 33 -3.29 3.19 -8.51
CA VAL A 33 -3.87 1.86 -8.50
C VAL A 33 -4.83 1.63 -7.34
N ILE A 34 -5.93 0.93 -7.67
CA ILE A 34 -6.73 0.15 -6.71
C ILE A 34 -6.91 -1.22 -7.33
N GLU A 35 -6.61 -2.26 -6.58
CA GLU A 35 -6.77 -3.63 -7.04
C GLU A 35 -8.20 -3.91 -7.53
N GLY A 36 -8.30 -4.49 -8.72
CA GLY A 36 -9.58 -4.77 -9.38
C GLY A 36 -10.32 -3.54 -9.94
N LYS A 37 -9.79 -2.31 -9.79
CA LYS A 37 -10.41 -1.06 -10.25
C LYS A 37 -9.47 -0.15 -11.05
N ALA A 38 -8.36 -0.67 -11.55
CA ALA A 38 -7.35 0.11 -12.28
C ALA A 38 -7.93 0.90 -13.47
N SER A 39 -8.83 0.31 -14.24
CA SER A 39 -9.51 1.00 -15.36
C SER A 39 -10.40 2.16 -14.90
N THR A 40 -11.08 2.01 -13.75
CA THR A 40 -11.91 3.07 -13.18
C THR A 40 -11.05 4.23 -12.71
N VAL A 41 -9.91 3.94 -12.06
CA VAL A 41 -8.96 4.97 -11.63
C VAL A 41 -8.33 5.65 -12.84
N SER A 42 -7.97 4.91 -13.89
CA SER A 42 -7.50 5.48 -15.16
C SER A 42 -8.49 6.47 -15.76
N ALA A 43 -9.77 6.12 -15.81
CA ALA A 43 -10.81 7.05 -16.28
C ALA A 43 -10.88 8.32 -15.43
N CYS A 44 -10.80 8.17 -14.10
CA CYS A 44 -10.78 9.31 -13.17
C CYS A 44 -9.57 10.23 -13.40
N VAL A 45 -8.37 9.67 -13.67
CA VAL A 45 -7.18 10.46 -14.04
C VAL A 45 -7.40 11.24 -15.33
N GLN A 46 -8.05 10.60 -16.35
CA GLN A 46 -8.32 11.27 -17.61
C GLN A 46 -9.35 12.41 -17.47
N GLU A 47 -10.34 12.27 -16.58
CA GLU A 47 -11.25 13.39 -16.24
C GLU A 47 -10.52 14.52 -15.52
N MET A 48 -9.58 14.20 -14.64
CA MET A 48 -8.77 15.19 -13.90
C MET A 48 -7.78 15.94 -14.79
N LYS A 49 -7.35 15.34 -15.90
CA LYS A 49 -6.39 15.91 -16.85
C LYS A 49 -6.78 17.33 -17.29
N ASP A 50 -8.04 17.53 -17.67
CA ASP A 50 -8.51 18.80 -18.23
C ASP A 50 -8.38 19.98 -17.24
N TYR A 51 -8.38 19.70 -15.95
CA TYR A 51 -8.20 20.70 -14.90
C TYR A 51 -6.76 21.16 -14.73
N ILE A 52 -5.77 20.33 -15.10
CA ILE A 52 -4.36 20.60 -14.82
C ILE A 52 -3.52 20.91 -16.05
N LEU A 53 -4.05 20.70 -17.26
CA LEU A 53 -3.37 21.09 -18.51
C LEU A 53 -3.05 22.59 -18.50
N GLY A 54 -1.81 22.93 -18.86
CA GLY A 54 -1.29 24.30 -18.86
C GLY A 54 -0.85 24.85 -17.50
N MET A 55 -1.11 24.13 -16.39
CA MET A 55 -0.63 24.51 -15.07
C MET A 55 0.88 24.26 -14.92
N ASN A 56 1.51 24.99 -14.01
CA ASN A 56 2.90 24.74 -13.64
C ASN A 56 3.00 23.51 -12.73
N PRO A 57 3.67 22.41 -13.16
CA PRO A 57 3.76 21.16 -12.39
C PRO A 57 4.54 21.31 -11.07
N LEU A 58 5.32 22.38 -10.89
CA LEU A 58 6.03 22.62 -9.62
C LEU A 58 5.09 23.12 -8.50
N ARG A 59 3.85 23.51 -8.83
CA ARG A 59 2.83 23.94 -7.87
C ARG A 59 2.01 22.76 -7.38
N ILE A 60 2.68 21.75 -6.82
CA ILE A 60 2.09 20.44 -6.45
C ILE A 60 0.89 20.61 -5.51
N GLU A 61 1.06 21.37 -4.42
CA GLU A 61 -0.01 21.60 -3.45
C GLU A 61 -1.23 22.33 -4.04
N ASP A 62 -1.01 23.24 -4.97
CA ASP A 62 -2.08 23.95 -5.65
C ASP A 62 -2.88 22.99 -6.53
N ILE A 63 -2.19 22.16 -7.30
CA ILE A 63 -2.80 21.11 -8.14
C ILE A 63 -3.54 20.10 -7.27
N TRP A 64 -2.93 19.62 -6.19
CA TRP A 64 -3.58 18.71 -5.26
C TRP A 64 -4.88 19.29 -4.68
N ASN A 65 -4.83 20.54 -4.21
CA ASN A 65 -6.00 21.24 -3.68
C ASN A 65 -7.09 21.43 -4.74
N LEU A 66 -6.72 21.77 -5.98
CA LEU A 66 -7.64 21.89 -7.10
C LEU A 66 -8.37 20.56 -7.34
N LEU A 67 -7.64 19.47 -7.47
CA LEU A 67 -8.20 18.14 -7.75
C LEU A 67 -9.05 17.61 -6.60
N TYR A 68 -8.67 17.87 -5.35
CA TYR A 68 -9.43 17.42 -4.18
C TYR A 68 -10.67 18.28 -3.92
N ARG A 69 -10.56 19.60 -4.06
CA ARG A 69 -11.62 20.56 -3.68
C ARG A 69 -12.46 21.07 -4.85
N GLY A 70 -12.00 20.89 -6.07
CA GLY A 70 -12.63 21.43 -7.27
C GLY A 70 -14.00 20.85 -7.58
N ALA A 71 -14.31 19.65 -7.08
CA ALA A 71 -15.61 19.01 -7.22
C ALA A 71 -16.46 19.12 -5.95
N PHE A 72 -17.78 18.98 -6.11
CA PHE A 72 -18.71 19.00 -4.98
C PHE A 72 -18.54 17.76 -4.09
N TYR A 73 -18.40 16.57 -4.69
CA TYR A 73 -18.11 15.32 -4.00
C TYR A 73 -16.59 15.10 -3.92
N ARG A 74 -16.09 14.74 -2.75
CA ARG A 74 -14.65 14.67 -2.47
C ARG A 74 -14.26 13.35 -1.85
N GLY A 75 -13.02 12.94 -2.13
CA GLY A 75 -12.42 11.75 -1.51
C GLY A 75 -12.93 10.44 -2.09
N GLY A 76 -12.81 9.39 -1.29
CA GLY A 76 -13.07 8.02 -1.70
C GLY A 76 -11.88 7.38 -2.44
N PRO A 77 -11.82 6.05 -2.45
CA PRO A 77 -10.61 5.35 -2.91
C PRO A 77 -10.26 5.62 -4.37
N ILE A 78 -11.24 5.72 -5.27
CA ILE A 78 -10.99 5.96 -6.70
C ILE A 78 -10.37 7.35 -6.92
N MET A 79 -11.01 8.40 -6.42
CA MET A 79 -10.53 9.77 -6.61
C MET A 79 -9.19 10.00 -5.92
N MET A 80 -9.01 9.49 -4.70
CA MET A 80 -7.75 9.66 -3.97
C MET A 80 -6.60 8.91 -4.61
N SER A 81 -6.82 7.74 -5.20
CA SER A 81 -5.78 7.02 -5.95
C SER A 81 -5.42 7.73 -7.26
N ALA A 82 -6.39 8.32 -7.95
CA ALA A 82 -6.12 9.15 -9.14
C ALA A 82 -5.28 10.38 -8.76
N ILE A 83 -5.66 11.09 -7.70
CA ILE A 83 -4.89 12.25 -7.19
C ILE A 83 -3.47 11.80 -6.78
N ALA A 84 -3.33 10.67 -6.06
CA ALA A 84 -2.04 10.17 -5.63
C ALA A 84 -1.10 9.86 -6.81
N GLY A 85 -1.61 9.25 -7.88
CA GLY A 85 -0.81 9.00 -9.09
C GLY A 85 -0.34 10.28 -9.77
N ILE A 86 -1.21 11.28 -9.87
CA ILE A 86 -0.85 12.61 -10.39
C ILE A 86 0.18 13.28 -9.47
N ASP A 87 -0.03 13.28 -8.18
CA ASP A 87 0.86 13.87 -7.18
C ASP A 87 2.28 13.27 -7.25
N GLN A 88 2.39 11.95 -7.30
CA GLN A 88 3.66 11.25 -7.47
C GLN A 88 4.39 11.69 -8.75
N ALA A 89 3.66 11.78 -9.87
CA ALA A 89 4.24 12.22 -11.14
C ALA A 89 4.73 13.68 -11.08
N LEU A 90 4.03 14.55 -10.38
CA LEU A 90 4.46 15.94 -10.17
C LEU A 90 5.71 16.03 -9.29
N TRP A 91 5.81 15.22 -8.23
CA TRP A 91 7.02 15.13 -7.42
C TRP A 91 8.22 14.59 -8.20
N ASP A 92 8.00 13.61 -9.09
CA ASP A 92 9.04 13.10 -9.98
C ASP A 92 9.55 14.17 -10.95
N ILE A 93 8.64 14.96 -11.56
CA ILE A 93 9.03 16.14 -12.37
C ILE A 93 9.85 17.12 -11.54
N LYS A 94 9.40 17.44 -10.33
CA LYS A 94 10.09 18.40 -9.46
C LYS A 94 11.48 17.92 -9.07
N GLY A 95 11.62 16.62 -8.77
CA GLY A 95 12.93 16.01 -8.53
C GLY A 95 13.87 16.15 -9.72
N LYS A 96 13.39 15.83 -10.92
CA LYS A 96 14.15 15.96 -12.17
C LYS A 96 14.52 17.41 -12.48
N PHE A 97 13.60 18.34 -12.29
CA PHE A 97 13.82 19.76 -12.50
C PHE A 97 14.93 20.33 -11.60
N TYR A 98 14.93 19.98 -10.31
CA TYR A 98 15.98 20.41 -9.38
C TYR A 98 17.21 19.50 -9.36
N ASN A 99 17.23 18.44 -10.17
CA ASN A 99 18.28 17.42 -10.16
C ASN A 99 18.56 16.87 -8.74
N ALA A 100 17.49 16.61 -8.00
CA ALA A 100 17.53 16.12 -6.65
C ALA A 100 16.53 14.96 -6.47
N PRO A 101 16.87 13.91 -5.74
CA PRO A 101 15.90 12.86 -5.44
C PRO A 101 14.76 13.42 -4.59
N VAL A 102 13.56 12.86 -4.76
CA VAL A 102 12.35 13.38 -4.10
C VAL A 102 12.49 13.41 -2.58
N TYR A 103 13.15 12.44 -1.96
CA TYR A 103 13.35 12.43 -0.51
C TYR A 103 14.14 13.65 0.00
N GLU A 104 15.09 14.18 -0.77
CA GLU A 104 15.81 15.42 -0.42
C GLU A 104 14.87 16.64 -0.43
N LEU A 105 13.95 16.69 -1.40
CA LEU A 105 12.95 17.75 -1.48
C LEU A 105 11.91 17.66 -0.35
N MET A 106 11.72 16.47 0.21
CA MET A 106 10.79 16.20 1.31
C MET A 106 11.43 16.31 2.71
N GLY A 107 12.68 16.77 2.83
CA GLY A 107 13.33 17.03 4.10
C GLY A 107 14.61 16.22 4.37
N GLY A 108 15.03 15.40 3.41
CA GLY A 108 16.29 14.65 3.47
C GLY A 108 16.20 13.27 4.09
N SER A 109 17.31 12.55 4.07
CA SER A 109 17.41 11.19 4.57
C SER A 109 17.49 11.16 6.10
N CYS A 110 16.65 10.32 6.73
CA CYS A 110 16.73 10.03 8.15
C CYS A 110 17.52 8.74 8.45
N ARG A 111 17.86 7.97 7.44
CA ARG A 111 18.57 6.69 7.56
C ARG A 111 19.15 6.24 6.22
N ASP A 112 20.23 5.47 6.29
CA ASP A 112 20.91 4.94 5.09
C ASP A 112 20.33 3.59 4.64
N HIS A 113 19.61 2.91 5.52
CA HIS A 113 19.02 1.60 5.26
C HIS A 113 17.58 1.53 5.75
N MET A 114 16.73 0.89 4.97
CA MET A 114 15.34 0.62 5.33
C MET A 114 15.17 -0.85 5.71
N LYS A 115 14.67 -1.11 6.93
CA LYS A 115 14.26 -2.45 7.33
C LYS A 115 12.98 -2.83 6.58
N VAL A 116 13.00 -3.94 5.88
CA VAL A 116 11.85 -4.47 5.14
C VAL A 116 11.40 -5.81 5.70
N TYR A 117 10.14 -6.13 5.56
CA TYR A 117 9.60 -7.47 5.74
C TYR A 117 9.28 -8.10 4.39
N SER A 118 9.22 -9.44 4.35
CA SER A 118 8.75 -10.18 3.18
C SER A 118 7.34 -10.71 3.42
N TRP A 119 6.51 -10.66 2.40
CA TRP A 119 5.23 -11.39 2.43
C TRP A 119 5.46 -12.89 2.29
N ILE A 120 4.68 -13.69 3.02
CA ILE A 120 4.62 -15.15 2.87
C ILE A 120 3.17 -15.61 2.70
N GLY A 121 2.98 -16.66 1.92
CA GLY A 121 1.72 -17.39 1.80
C GLY A 121 1.79 -18.76 2.46
N GLY A 122 0.67 -19.43 2.52
CA GLY A 122 0.52 -20.78 3.05
C GLY A 122 -0.79 -20.95 3.82
N ASP A 123 -1.44 -22.11 3.66
CA ASP A 123 -2.75 -22.38 4.26
C ASP A 123 -2.64 -23.26 5.52
N ARG A 124 -1.53 -23.97 5.68
CA ARG A 124 -1.28 -24.88 6.81
C ARG A 124 -0.18 -24.36 7.72
N PRO A 125 -0.21 -24.67 9.03
CA PRO A 125 0.83 -24.25 9.96
C PRO A 125 2.25 -24.62 9.51
N SER A 126 2.45 -25.84 9.00
CA SER A 126 3.76 -26.29 8.50
C SER A 126 4.27 -25.49 7.29
N ASP A 127 3.37 -25.05 6.41
CA ASP A 127 3.73 -24.33 5.18
C ASP A 127 4.18 -22.92 5.51
N VAL A 128 3.47 -22.22 6.39
CA VAL A 128 3.83 -20.87 6.83
C VAL A 128 5.12 -20.86 7.66
N ALA A 129 5.34 -21.86 8.53
CA ALA A 129 6.57 -22.00 9.29
C ALA A 129 7.79 -22.21 8.37
N LYS A 130 7.66 -23.09 7.37
CA LYS A 130 8.70 -23.33 6.36
C LYS A 130 8.99 -22.07 5.53
N ALA A 131 7.95 -21.38 5.08
CA ALA A 131 8.09 -20.13 4.32
C ALA A 131 8.79 -19.04 5.16
N ALA A 132 8.42 -18.88 6.42
CA ALA A 132 9.06 -17.93 7.32
C ALA A 132 10.56 -18.26 7.56
N LEU A 133 10.89 -19.52 7.80
CA LEU A 133 12.28 -19.97 7.91
C LEU A 133 13.10 -19.71 6.64
N GLN A 134 12.49 -19.90 5.47
CA GLN A 134 13.14 -19.59 4.20
C GLN A 134 13.46 -18.10 4.10
N LYS A 135 12.51 -17.21 4.45
CA LYS A 135 12.76 -15.77 4.46
C LYS A 135 13.81 -15.34 5.48
N GLN A 136 13.84 -15.97 6.64
CA GLN A 136 14.90 -15.76 7.62
C GLN A 136 16.28 -16.12 7.08
N LYS A 137 16.41 -17.26 6.36
CA LYS A 137 17.65 -17.67 5.69
C LYS A 137 18.07 -16.70 4.57
N GLU A 138 17.12 -16.11 3.87
CA GLU A 138 17.34 -15.07 2.85
C GLU A 138 17.82 -13.74 3.45
N GLY A 139 17.84 -13.60 4.77
CA GLY A 139 18.35 -12.43 5.48
C GLY A 139 17.26 -11.45 5.96
N PHE A 140 15.99 -11.69 5.66
CA PHE A 140 14.90 -10.90 6.21
C PHE A 140 14.87 -11.02 7.74
N LYS A 141 14.40 -9.97 8.40
CA LYS A 141 14.25 -9.91 9.86
C LYS A 141 12.79 -9.91 10.30
N ALA A 142 11.89 -9.90 9.34
CA ALA A 142 10.45 -9.93 9.57
C ALA A 142 9.70 -10.47 8.33
N ILE A 143 8.51 -10.99 8.59
CA ILE A 143 7.54 -11.37 7.56
C ILE A 143 6.19 -10.71 7.82
N LYS A 144 5.37 -10.64 6.77
CA LYS A 144 3.93 -10.35 6.85
C LYS A 144 3.16 -11.49 6.20
N MET A 145 2.03 -11.87 6.76
CA MET A 145 1.17 -12.92 6.25
C MET A 145 -0.30 -12.61 6.49
N ASN A 146 -1.16 -13.21 5.67
CA ASN A 146 -2.58 -13.26 5.98
C ASN A 146 -2.77 -14.21 7.17
N ALA A 147 -3.24 -13.67 8.29
CA ALA A 147 -3.41 -14.47 9.50
C ALA A 147 -4.64 -15.36 9.43
N THR A 148 -5.68 -14.90 8.73
CA THR A 148 -6.99 -15.56 8.73
C THR A 148 -7.63 -15.57 7.34
N GLU A 149 -8.49 -16.54 7.13
CA GLU A 149 -9.51 -16.54 6.09
C GLU A 149 -10.65 -15.59 6.46
N GLU A 150 -11.69 -15.52 5.61
CA GLU A 150 -12.91 -14.80 5.93
C GLU A 150 -13.62 -15.48 7.08
N LEU A 151 -13.96 -14.72 8.12
CA LEU A 151 -14.71 -15.17 9.27
C LEU A 151 -16.16 -14.65 9.22
N ALA A 152 -17.10 -15.43 9.73
CA ALA A 152 -18.43 -14.94 9.97
C ALA A 152 -18.44 -13.82 11.03
N MET A 153 -19.50 -13.01 11.06
CA MET A 153 -19.64 -11.93 12.06
C MET A 153 -19.48 -12.43 13.49
N ILE A 154 -20.02 -13.61 13.77
CA ILE A 154 -19.81 -14.40 14.98
C ILE A 154 -19.46 -15.79 14.49
N ASP A 155 -18.27 -16.27 14.76
CA ASP A 155 -17.75 -17.54 14.32
C ASP A 155 -17.34 -18.43 15.50
N SER A 156 -17.00 -19.70 15.22
CA SER A 156 -16.59 -20.66 16.24
C SER A 156 -15.19 -20.34 16.79
N TYR A 157 -14.92 -20.79 18.00
CA TYR A 157 -13.59 -20.72 18.58
C TYR A 157 -12.57 -21.60 17.83
N ASP A 158 -13.02 -22.66 17.14
CA ASP A 158 -12.15 -23.49 16.30
C ASP A 158 -11.46 -22.66 15.22
N LYS A 159 -12.17 -21.70 14.62
CA LYS A 159 -11.59 -20.78 13.64
C LYS A 159 -10.54 -19.85 14.25
N ILE A 160 -10.72 -19.47 15.49
CA ILE A 160 -9.70 -18.71 16.23
C ILE A 160 -8.49 -19.59 16.49
N ASP A 161 -8.68 -20.81 16.94
CA ASP A 161 -7.61 -21.73 17.25
C ASP A 161 -6.77 -22.10 16.01
N GLU A 162 -7.40 -22.27 14.83
CA GLU A 162 -6.71 -22.42 13.55
C GLU A 162 -5.74 -21.25 13.25
N VAL A 163 -6.16 -20.01 13.53
CA VAL A 163 -5.29 -18.82 13.37
C VAL A 163 -4.13 -18.85 14.35
N LEU A 164 -4.42 -19.18 15.63
CA LEU A 164 -3.38 -19.23 16.67
C LEU A 164 -2.35 -20.31 16.38
N GLU A 165 -2.75 -21.51 15.97
CA GLU A 165 -1.85 -22.59 15.58
C GLU A 165 -0.91 -22.19 14.44
N ARG A 166 -1.45 -21.48 13.44
CA ARG A 166 -0.68 -20.96 12.31
C ARG A 166 0.39 -19.97 12.76
N VAL A 167 0.04 -19.03 13.63
CA VAL A 167 0.97 -18.03 14.15
C VAL A 167 1.96 -18.65 15.12
N ALA A 168 1.51 -19.55 16.00
CA ALA A 168 2.37 -20.30 16.93
C ALA A 168 3.47 -21.07 16.19
N SER A 169 3.11 -21.78 15.12
CA SER A 169 4.06 -22.56 14.33
C SER A 169 5.19 -21.70 13.73
N ILE A 170 4.87 -20.46 13.31
CA ILE A 170 5.87 -19.52 12.82
C ILE A 170 6.75 -19.06 13.98
N ARG A 171 6.15 -18.62 15.09
CA ARG A 171 6.89 -18.11 16.25
C ARG A 171 7.86 -19.17 16.80
N GLU A 172 7.43 -20.41 16.89
CA GLU A 172 8.28 -21.52 17.27
C GLU A 172 9.45 -21.72 16.30
N ALA A 173 9.19 -21.67 15.00
CA ALA A 173 10.19 -21.90 13.97
C ALA A 173 11.24 -20.78 13.89
N VAL A 174 10.85 -19.51 13.93
CA VAL A 174 11.78 -18.39 13.68
C VAL A 174 12.32 -17.73 14.95
N GLY A 175 11.78 -18.05 16.11
CA GLY A 175 12.19 -17.50 17.39
C GLY A 175 11.66 -16.08 17.66
N ARG A 176 11.89 -15.59 18.87
CA ARG A 176 11.29 -14.34 19.38
C ARG A 176 11.84 -13.06 18.72
N SER A 177 13.09 -13.08 18.27
CA SER A 177 13.75 -11.92 17.67
C SER A 177 13.30 -11.62 16.24
N PHE A 178 12.61 -12.53 15.60
CA PHE A 178 12.09 -12.37 14.23
C PHE A 178 10.71 -11.71 14.25
N GLY A 179 10.51 -10.65 13.44
CA GLY A 179 9.25 -9.93 13.38
C GLY A 179 8.17 -10.71 12.62
N ILE A 180 6.96 -10.74 13.17
CA ILE A 180 5.78 -11.31 12.52
C ILE A 180 4.72 -10.23 12.45
N ALA A 181 4.31 -9.85 11.24
CA ALA A 181 3.20 -8.95 10.98
C ALA A 181 2.00 -9.76 10.45
N LEU A 182 0.83 -9.45 10.97
CA LEU A 182 -0.40 -10.17 10.68
C LEU A 182 -1.37 -9.24 9.94
N ASP A 183 -1.88 -9.71 8.82
CA ASP A 183 -2.85 -8.98 8.02
C ASP A 183 -4.20 -9.72 8.05
N PHE A 184 -5.23 -9.00 8.47
CA PHE A 184 -6.60 -9.55 8.49
C PHE A 184 -7.38 -9.18 7.23
N HIS A 185 -6.85 -8.26 6.40
CA HIS A 185 -7.48 -7.79 5.16
C HIS A 185 -8.94 -7.35 5.32
N GLY A 186 -9.32 -6.81 6.48
CA GLY A 186 -10.71 -6.47 6.77
C GLY A 186 -11.69 -7.65 6.74
N ARG A 187 -11.20 -8.90 6.75
CA ARG A 187 -12.04 -10.12 6.67
C ARG A 187 -12.63 -10.50 8.01
N VAL A 188 -12.21 -9.84 9.08
CA VAL A 188 -12.64 -10.15 10.44
C VAL A 188 -13.60 -9.09 10.95
N HIS A 189 -14.75 -9.52 11.47
CA HIS A 189 -15.70 -8.59 12.08
C HIS A 189 -15.28 -8.22 13.50
N LYS A 190 -15.69 -7.04 13.95
CA LYS A 190 -15.29 -6.45 15.23
C LYS A 190 -15.39 -7.39 16.45
N PRO A 191 -16.46 -8.22 16.64
CA PRO A 191 -16.54 -9.16 17.77
C PRO A 191 -15.37 -10.16 17.77
N MET A 192 -15.12 -10.79 16.62
CA MET A 192 -14.07 -11.79 16.47
C MET A 192 -12.66 -11.16 16.49
N ALA A 193 -12.50 -9.98 15.90
CA ALA A 193 -11.24 -9.26 15.91
C ALA A 193 -10.73 -8.93 17.31
N LYS A 194 -11.64 -8.58 18.23
CA LYS A 194 -11.29 -8.32 19.64
C LYS A 194 -10.72 -9.56 20.33
N ILE A 195 -11.34 -10.73 20.08
CA ILE A 195 -10.91 -12.00 20.67
C ILE A 195 -9.56 -12.40 20.08
N LEU A 196 -9.43 -12.38 18.74
CA LEU A 196 -8.19 -12.71 18.05
C LEU A 196 -7.04 -11.82 18.46
N ALA A 197 -7.21 -10.49 18.45
CA ALA A 197 -6.17 -9.56 18.82
C ALA A 197 -5.64 -9.84 20.24
N LYS A 198 -6.56 -10.10 21.20
CA LYS A 198 -6.16 -10.42 22.58
C LYS A 198 -5.40 -11.75 22.68
N LYS A 199 -5.84 -12.78 21.96
CA LYS A 199 -5.17 -14.09 21.99
C LYS A 199 -3.83 -14.07 21.25
N LEU A 200 -3.69 -13.23 20.22
CA LEU A 200 -2.44 -13.08 19.45
C LEU A 200 -1.37 -12.31 20.19
N GLU A 201 -1.68 -11.59 21.28
CA GLU A 201 -0.68 -10.87 22.09
C GLU A 201 0.44 -11.79 22.58
N GLU A 202 0.16 -13.03 22.90
CA GLU A 202 1.15 -14.00 23.36
C GLU A 202 2.26 -14.30 22.33
N PHE A 203 1.98 -14.11 21.05
CA PHE A 203 2.95 -14.29 19.96
C PHE A 203 3.71 -13.00 19.61
N GLU A 204 3.45 -11.91 20.30
CA GLU A 204 4.14 -10.62 20.14
C GLU A 204 4.22 -10.18 18.65
N PRO A 205 3.10 -10.02 17.95
CA PRO A 205 3.12 -9.55 16.57
C PRO A 205 3.67 -8.12 16.50
N MET A 206 4.39 -7.79 15.41
CA MET A 206 4.87 -6.42 15.17
C MET A 206 3.72 -5.44 15.02
N PHE A 207 2.69 -5.87 14.31
CA PHE A 207 1.41 -5.15 14.12
C PHE A 207 0.34 -6.12 13.61
N ILE A 208 -0.90 -5.69 13.71
CA ILE A 208 -2.06 -6.31 13.07
C ILE A 208 -2.62 -5.27 12.09
N GLU A 209 -2.65 -5.62 10.81
CA GLU A 209 -3.10 -4.77 9.71
C GLU A 209 -4.57 -5.06 9.40
N GLU A 210 -5.34 -4.02 9.13
CA GLU A 210 -6.75 -4.08 8.76
C GLU A 210 -7.58 -5.04 9.66
N PRO A 211 -7.54 -4.85 10.99
CA PRO A 211 -8.13 -5.81 11.92
C PRO A 211 -9.65 -5.94 11.81
N VAL A 212 -10.30 -4.95 11.19
CA VAL A 212 -11.75 -4.91 10.92
C VAL A 212 -12.01 -4.22 9.59
N LEU A 213 -13.22 -4.42 9.05
CA LEU A 213 -13.70 -3.61 7.93
C LEU A 213 -13.76 -2.12 8.31
N CYS A 214 -13.34 -1.27 7.37
CA CYS A 214 -13.41 0.19 7.49
C CYS A 214 -14.84 0.71 7.31
#